data_5e9d0d22772506c222bc02697f97fc06
#
_entry.id   5e9d0d22772506c222bc02697f97fc06
#
_cell.length_a   1.000
_cell.length_b   1.000
_cell.length_c   1.000
_cell.angle_alpha   90.00
_cell.angle_beta   90.00
_cell.angle_gamma   90.00
#
_symmetry.space_group_name_H-M   'P 1'
#
loop_
_entity.id
_entity.type
_entity.pdbx_description
1 polymer ?
#
loop_
_entity_poly.entity_id
_entity_poly.type
_entity_poly.pdbx_seq_one_letter_code
_entity_poly.pdbx_strand_id
1 'polypeptide(L)'
;IGHAVSPGARVSIFRTATGYVALVALAQHDDESPDWETRAYISRDGDKLARTLFQSRGGMERDDPDLSLLREALDEAGIEAGREV
;
A
#
# COMPACT_ATOMS: atom_id res chain seq x y z
N ILE A 1 -0.01 11.86 5.45
CA ILE A 1 0.34 10.48 5.79
C ILE A 1 -0.89 9.61 5.71
N GLY A 2 -0.86 8.60 4.87
CA GLY A 2 -1.92 7.63 4.75
C GLY A 2 -1.52 6.34 5.46
N HIS A 3 -2.45 5.75 6.21
CA HIS A 3 -2.16 4.54 6.97
C HIS A 3 -3.40 3.67 7.05
N ALA A 4 -3.25 2.39 6.71
CA ALA A 4 -4.32 1.42 6.81
C ALA A 4 -3.73 0.09 7.30
N VAL A 5 -4.41 -0.55 8.23
CA VAL A 5 -3.89 -1.74 8.90
C VAL A 5 -4.97 -2.81 9.01
N SER A 6 -4.57 -4.05 8.76
CA SER A 6 -5.37 -5.23 9.07
C SER A 6 -4.46 -6.25 9.77
N PRO A 7 -5.02 -7.36 10.27
CA PRO A 7 -4.18 -8.40 10.88
C PRO A 7 -3.13 -8.99 9.95
N GLY A 8 -3.39 -9.00 8.64
CA GLY A 8 -2.48 -9.60 7.67
C GLY A 8 -1.68 -8.61 6.83
N ALA A 9 -1.95 -7.31 6.95
CA ALA A 9 -1.30 -6.34 6.08
C ALA A 9 -1.27 -4.94 6.70
N ARG A 10 -0.26 -4.17 6.32
CA ARG A 10 -0.16 -2.76 6.69
C ARG A 10 0.26 -1.96 5.47
N VAL A 11 -0.43 -0.87 5.21
CA VAL A 11 -0.08 0.04 4.13
C VAL A 11 0.14 1.42 4.72
N SER A 12 1.30 2.00 4.49
CA SER A 12 1.63 3.34 4.97
C SER A 12 2.14 4.17 3.80
N ILE A 13 1.64 5.37 3.65
CA ILE A 13 2.04 6.27 2.58
C ILE A 13 2.54 7.56 3.20
N PHE A 14 3.75 7.95 2.82
CA PHE A 14 4.40 9.14 3.32
C PHE A 14 4.68 10.10 2.19
N ARG A 15 4.51 11.38 2.47
CA ARG A 15 4.89 12.42 1.55
C ARG A 15 6.33 12.84 1.86
N THR A 16 7.16 12.87 0.82
CA THR A 16 8.55 13.30 0.94
C THR A 16 8.75 14.64 0.21
N ALA A 17 9.94 15.20 0.32
CA ALA A 17 10.28 16.43 -0.37
C ALA A 17 10.21 16.29 -1.90
N THR A 18 10.42 15.08 -2.40
CA THR A 18 10.48 14.83 -3.85
C THR A 18 9.31 14.01 -4.38
N GLY A 19 8.38 13.60 -3.51
CA GLY A 19 7.25 12.80 -3.95
C GLY A 19 6.62 12.00 -2.84
N TYR A 20 6.39 10.72 -3.09
CA TYR A 20 5.69 9.83 -2.15
C TYR A 20 6.41 8.50 -2.01
N VAL A 21 6.31 7.93 -0.83
CA VAL A 21 6.80 6.57 -0.54
C VAL A 21 5.65 5.78 0.07
N ALA A 22 5.38 4.61 -0.48
CA ALA A 22 4.41 3.69 0.09
C ALA A 22 5.15 2.46 0.62
N LEU A 23 4.84 2.07 1.84
CA LEU A 23 5.36 0.87 2.46
C LEU A 23 4.21 -0.11 2.65
N VAL A 24 4.33 -1.28 2.05
CA VAL A 24 3.34 -2.35 2.17
C VAL A 24 3.99 -3.51 2.90
N ALA A 25 3.52 -3.79 4.09
CA ALA A 25 3.99 -4.91 4.89
C ALA A 25 2.94 -6.01 4.89
N LEU A 26 3.35 -7.22 4.54
CA LEU A 26 2.49 -8.38 4.49
C LEU A 26 2.97 -9.42 5.49
N ALA A 27 2.04 -9.91 6.31
CA ALA A 27 2.35 -10.96 7.26
C ALA A 27 2.50 -12.29 6.52
N GLN A 28 3.62 -12.94 6.73
CA GLN A 28 3.83 -14.29 6.24
C GLN A 28 3.52 -15.27 7.38
N HIS A 29 2.61 -16.18 7.11
CA HIS A 29 2.26 -17.20 8.09
C HIS A 29 3.29 -18.29 8.09
N ASP A 30 4.27 -18.13 8.95
CA ASP A 30 5.17 -19.22 9.26
C ASP A 30 4.78 -19.75 10.64
N ASP A 31 4.88 -21.05 10.85
CA ASP A 31 4.38 -21.71 12.06
C ASP A 31 5.07 -21.28 13.34
N GLU A 32 6.21 -20.62 13.28
CA GLU A 32 7.03 -20.34 14.46
C GLU A 32 7.20 -18.85 14.80
N SER A 33 7.06 -17.95 13.84
CA SER A 33 7.11 -16.51 14.12
C SER A 33 6.47 -15.74 12.99
N PRO A 34 5.64 -14.73 13.31
CA PRO A 34 5.07 -13.88 12.28
C PRO A 34 6.18 -13.02 11.69
N ASP A 35 6.55 -13.35 10.46
CA ASP A 35 7.49 -12.55 9.70
C ASP A 35 6.70 -11.59 8.82
N TRP A 36 7.16 -10.36 8.75
CA TRP A 36 6.56 -9.36 7.90
C TRP A 36 7.47 -9.06 6.73
N GLU A 37 6.97 -9.26 5.53
CA GLU A 37 7.68 -8.84 4.34
C GLU A 37 7.23 -7.44 3.98
N THR A 38 8.17 -6.52 3.93
CA THR A 38 7.87 -5.12 3.60
C THR A 38 8.37 -4.78 2.20
N ARG A 39 7.50 -4.17 1.40
CA ARG A 39 7.84 -3.69 0.07
C ARG A 39 7.69 -2.19 0.04
N ALA A 40 8.61 -1.51 -0.63
CA ALA A 40 8.59 -0.07 -0.77
C ALA A 40 8.32 0.33 -2.22
N TYR A 41 7.46 1.31 -2.39
CA TYR A 41 7.13 1.88 -3.69
C TYR A 41 7.37 3.38 -3.63
N ILE A 42 8.16 3.89 -4.55
CA ILE A 42 8.55 5.29 -4.56
C ILE A 42 8.08 5.93 -5.86
N SER A 43 7.45 7.08 -5.77
CA SER A 43 7.02 7.82 -6.94
C SER A 43 7.05 9.32 -6.67
N ARG A 44 7.31 10.09 -7.70
CA ARG A 44 7.26 11.55 -7.60
C ARG A 44 5.85 12.10 -7.63
N ASP A 45 4.91 11.29 -8.12
CA ASP A 45 3.55 11.71 -8.37
C ASP A 45 2.59 10.77 -7.64
N GLY A 46 1.62 11.34 -6.94
CA GLY A 46 0.62 10.54 -6.23
C GLY A 46 -0.19 9.65 -7.16
N ASP A 47 -0.54 10.16 -8.34
CA ASP A 47 -1.29 9.37 -9.32
C ASP A 47 -0.50 8.17 -9.80
N LYS A 48 0.80 8.35 -10.04
CA LYS A 48 1.68 7.25 -10.43
C LYS A 48 1.85 6.25 -9.31
N LEU A 49 1.95 6.73 -8.08
CA LEU A 49 2.04 5.84 -6.92
C LEU A 49 0.79 4.99 -6.81
N ALA A 50 -0.38 5.61 -6.91
CA ALA A 50 -1.65 4.89 -6.85
C ALA A 50 -1.74 3.84 -7.95
N ARG A 51 -1.37 4.22 -9.17
CA ARG A 51 -1.40 3.31 -10.31
C ARG A 51 -0.46 2.12 -10.09
N THR A 52 0.75 2.40 -9.60
CA THR A 52 1.73 1.35 -9.31
C THR A 52 1.22 0.39 -8.24
N LEU A 53 0.63 0.94 -7.17
CA LEU A 53 0.07 0.11 -6.10
C LEU A 53 -1.07 -0.78 -6.61
N PHE A 54 -1.96 -0.24 -7.42
CA PHE A 54 -3.07 -1.04 -7.95
C PHE A 54 -2.60 -2.09 -8.95
N GLN A 55 -1.61 -1.79 -9.77
CA GLN A 55 -1.07 -2.75 -10.73
C GLN A 55 -0.33 -3.90 -10.04
N SER A 56 0.50 -3.57 -9.05
CA SER A 56 1.28 -4.58 -8.32
C SER A 56 0.48 -5.22 -7.19
N ARG A 57 -0.64 -4.62 -6.80
CA ARG A 57 -1.46 -5.02 -5.66
C ARG A 57 -0.67 -5.04 -4.35
N GLY A 58 0.42 -4.28 -4.29
CA GLY A 58 1.29 -4.28 -3.13
C GLY A 58 1.93 -5.63 -2.84
N GLY A 59 1.94 -6.53 -3.81
CA GLY A 59 2.40 -7.91 -3.63
C GLY A 59 1.30 -8.87 -3.16
N MET A 60 0.07 -8.41 -3.00
CA MET A 60 -1.06 -9.25 -2.60
C MET A 60 -1.64 -9.99 -3.79
N GLU A 61 -2.34 -11.07 -3.50
CA GLU A 61 -3.04 -11.83 -4.52
C GLU A 61 -4.29 -11.08 -4.98
N ARG A 62 -4.78 -11.45 -6.16
CA ARG A 62 -5.91 -10.77 -6.79
C ARG A 62 -7.17 -10.76 -5.93
N ASP A 63 -7.39 -11.83 -5.19
CA ASP A 63 -8.59 -12.00 -4.38
C ASP A 63 -8.38 -11.67 -2.91
N ASP A 64 -7.24 -11.09 -2.57
CA ASP A 64 -6.91 -10.78 -1.19
C ASP A 64 -7.87 -9.70 -0.65
N PRO A 65 -8.56 -9.97 0.47
CA PRO A 65 -9.46 -8.97 1.05
C PRO A 65 -8.74 -7.72 1.55
N ASP A 66 -7.44 -7.80 1.79
CA ASP A 66 -6.66 -6.66 2.27
C ASP A 66 -6.31 -5.67 1.16
N LEU A 67 -6.67 -5.96 -0.09
CA LEU A 67 -6.46 -5.01 -1.19
C LEU A 67 -7.15 -3.67 -0.95
N SER A 68 -8.24 -3.65 -0.21
CA SER A 68 -8.94 -2.41 0.12
C SER A 68 -8.08 -1.46 0.96
N LEU A 69 -7.08 -1.98 1.66
CA LEU A 69 -6.17 -1.16 2.44
C LEU A 69 -5.37 -0.20 1.57
N LEU A 70 -5.06 -0.60 0.34
CA LEU A 70 -4.36 0.28 -0.60
C LEU A 70 -5.15 1.55 -0.85
N ARG A 71 -6.45 1.39 -1.09
CA ARG A 71 -7.34 2.53 -1.31
C ARG A 71 -7.50 3.38 -0.06
N GLU A 72 -7.66 2.74 1.09
CA GLU A 72 -7.80 3.47 2.35
C GLU A 72 -6.58 4.32 2.66
N ALA A 73 -5.39 3.76 2.49
CA ALA A 73 -4.16 4.48 2.74
C ALA A 73 -3.98 5.65 1.76
N LEU A 74 -4.34 5.45 0.50
CA LEU A 74 -4.29 6.50 -0.50
C LEU A 74 -5.27 7.63 -0.18
N ASP A 75 -6.48 7.30 0.23
CA ASP A 75 -7.48 8.29 0.61
C ASP A 75 -7.01 9.10 1.81
N GLU A 76 -6.43 8.47 2.81
CA GLU A 76 -5.91 9.16 3.98
C GLU A 76 -4.73 10.05 3.64
N ALA A 77 -3.93 9.67 2.67
CA ALA A 77 -2.81 10.48 2.21
C ALA A 77 -3.25 11.65 1.32
N GLY A 78 -4.54 11.74 1.01
CA GLY A 78 -5.06 12.78 0.14
C GLY A 78 -4.80 12.54 -1.34
N ILE A 79 -4.49 11.30 -1.70
CA ILE A 79 -4.27 10.92 -3.09
C ILE A 79 -5.58 10.37 -3.65
N GLU A 80 -6.08 10.99 -4.71
CA GLU A 80 -7.31 10.55 -5.35
C GLU A 80 -7.06 9.27 -6.15
N ALA A 81 -7.25 8.16 -5.47
CA ALA A 81 -7.11 6.86 -6.10
C ALA A 81 -8.48 6.33 -6.45
N GLY A 82 -8.80 6.10 -7.62
CA GLY A 82 -10.09 5.60 -8.01
C GLY A 82 -10.85 6.53 -8.90
N ARG A 83 -10.25 7.64 -9.26
CA ARG A 83 -10.72 8.44 -10.35
C ARG A 83 -10.27 7.82 -11.64
N GLU A 84 -10.47 6.58 -11.72
CA GLU A 84 -10.23 5.91 -12.93
C GLU A 84 -11.28 6.24 -13.88
N VAL A 85 -10.88 6.80 -14.84
CA VAL A 85 -11.82 7.08 -15.90
C VAL A 85 -11.58 6.14 -17.04
#